data_da171170be422876d403d3caa79c1e15
#
_entry.id   da171170be422876d403d3caa79c1e15
#
_cell.length_a   1.000
_cell.length_b   1.000
_cell.length_c   1.000
_cell.angle_alpha   90.00
_cell.angle_beta   90.00
_cell.angle_gamma   90.00
#
_symmetry.space_group_name_H-M   'P 1'
#
loop_
_entity.id
_entity.type
_entity.pdbx_description
1 polymer ?
#
loop_
_entity_poly.entity_id
_entity_poly.type
_entity_poly.pdbx_seq_one_letter_code
_entity_poly.pdbx_strand_id
1 'polypeptide(L)'
;RPDFAAVHGHAGRRVELPTYPFQRRRFWPRSAGVATEGGGAATSGIPGSAKDLASGDTVYTSRMSVRSQPWLSDHVIYGTVVVPGATYAAMALAAVGTPARVQDVFFYEPIILPEKSSREVQLTLHPQEAGGWTFQVHSRPYGQRDTDWSLNAEGTVAAGLDDEHPAEQAEAVDDAIE
;
A
#
# COMPACT_ATOMS: atom_id res chain seq x y z
N ARG A 1 -29.73 20.30 -3.31
CA ARG A 1 -28.78 20.60 -2.22
C ARG A 1 -29.57 20.79 -0.95
N PRO A 2 -29.20 20.16 0.18
CA PRO A 2 -29.87 20.42 1.45
C PRO A 2 -29.61 21.87 1.89
N ASP A 3 -30.66 22.55 2.29
CA ASP A 3 -30.58 23.92 2.82
C ASP A 3 -30.21 23.86 4.30
N PHE A 4 -28.91 23.94 4.60
CA PHE A 4 -28.39 23.93 5.96
C PHE A 4 -28.75 25.17 6.77
N ALA A 5 -29.04 26.30 6.10
CA ALA A 5 -29.47 27.55 6.77
C ALA A 5 -30.87 27.40 7.36
N ALA A 6 -31.76 26.68 6.66
CA ALA A 6 -33.10 26.38 7.16
C ALA A 6 -33.10 25.46 8.39
N VAL A 7 -32.07 24.59 8.53
CA VAL A 7 -31.96 23.65 9.65
C VAL A 7 -31.38 24.32 10.90
N HIS A 8 -30.43 25.24 10.76
CA HIS A 8 -29.69 25.82 11.89
C HIS A 8 -30.08 27.24 12.27
N GLY A 9 -31.04 27.86 11.56
CA GLY A 9 -31.40 29.28 11.76
C GLY A 9 -30.19 30.21 11.51
N HIS A 10 -30.44 31.47 11.26
CA HIS A 10 -29.39 32.46 10.91
C HIS A 10 -28.53 32.95 12.11
N ALA A 11 -28.60 32.31 13.26
CA ALA A 11 -27.91 32.74 14.49
C ALA A 11 -26.75 31.82 14.89
N GLY A 12 -26.08 31.19 13.96
CA GLY A 12 -24.88 30.40 14.22
C GLY A 12 -23.72 31.26 14.72
N ARG A 13 -23.28 31.09 15.96
CA ARG A 13 -22.06 31.71 16.48
C ARG A 13 -20.87 30.84 16.16
N ARG A 14 -19.83 31.40 15.52
CA ARG A 14 -18.57 30.73 15.31
C ARG A 14 -17.92 30.45 16.66
N VAL A 15 -17.73 29.17 17.00
CA VAL A 15 -17.02 28.74 18.21
C VAL A 15 -15.73 28.05 17.81
N GLU A 16 -14.65 28.34 18.53
CA GLU A 16 -13.42 27.56 18.39
C GLU A 16 -13.61 26.20 19.05
N LEU A 17 -13.54 25.15 18.25
CA LEU A 17 -13.52 23.78 18.78
C LEU A 17 -12.09 23.42 19.14
N PRO A 18 -11.88 22.71 20.27
CA PRO A 18 -10.57 22.19 20.57
C PRO A 18 -10.13 21.27 19.43
N THR A 19 -8.90 21.45 18.97
CA THR A 19 -8.32 20.57 17.95
C THR A 19 -8.25 19.15 18.50
N TYR A 20 -8.47 18.16 17.63
CA TYR A 20 -8.39 16.75 17.99
C TYR A 20 -7.02 16.48 18.67
N PRO A 21 -6.99 15.88 19.86
CA PRO A 21 -5.75 15.58 20.55
C PRO A 21 -5.04 14.42 19.83
N PHE A 22 -4.27 14.75 18.82
CA PHE A 22 -3.45 13.76 18.15
C PHE A 22 -2.45 13.14 19.13
N GLN A 23 -2.62 11.86 19.42
CA GLN A 23 -1.61 11.12 20.16
C GLN A 23 -0.41 10.93 19.23
N ARG A 24 0.61 11.76 19.38
CA ARG A 24 1.84 11.66 18.61
C ARG A 24 2.65 10.45 19.07
N ARG A 25 2.35 9.28 18.51
CA ARG A 25 3.18 8.10 18.62
C ARG A 25 3.98 7.97 17.34
N ARG A 26 5.26 7.59 17.47
CA ARG A 26 6.13 7.33 16.34
C ARG A 26 5.82 5.93 15.82
N PHE A 27 5.14 5.83 14.70
CA PHE A 27 4.74 4.57 14.06
C PHE A 27 5.73 4.11 12.97
N TRP A 28 6.98 4.55 13.04
CA TRP A 28 7.99 4.04 12.12
C TRP A 28 8.27 2.57 12.42
N PRO A 29 8.20 1.66 11.45
CA PRO A 29 8.64 0.29 11.62
C PRO A 29 10.10 0.33 12.11
N ARG A 30 10.39 -0.27 13.23
CA ARG A 30 11.78 -0.57 13.60
C ARG A 30 12.19 -1.71 12.68
N SER A 31 13.19 -1.50 11.84
CA SER A 31 13.84 -2.56 11.10
C SER A 31 14.37 -3.56 12.12
N ALA A 32 13.59 -4.58 12.43
CA ALA A 32 14.10 -5.74 13.11
C ALA A 32 14.97 -6.46 12.08
N GLY A 33 16.28 -6.28 12.19
CA GLY A 33 17.25 -6.98 11.39
C GLY A 33 17.09 -8.48 11.62
N VAL A 34 16.30 -9.13 10.78
CA VAL A 34 16.34 -10.58 10.63
C VAL A 34 17.47 -10.86 9.65
N ALA A 35 18.63 -11.19 10.18
CA ALA A 35 19.69 -11.80 9.39
C ALA A 35 19.15 -13.09 8.79
N THR A 36 18.79 -13.07 7.51
CA THR A 36 18.59 -14.28 6.72
C THR A 36 19.93 -14.68 6.14
N GLU A 37 20.48 -15.80 6.61
CA GLU A 37 21.57 -16.50 5.97
C GLU A 37 21.13 -16.91 4.56
N GLY A 38 21.73 -16.31 3.52
CA GLY A 38 21.49 -16.64 2.12
C GLY A 38 21.74 -15.41 1.23
N GLY A 39 22.97 -15.33 0.69
CA GLY A 39 23.56 -14.22 -0.06
C GLY A 39 22.67 -13.55 -1.11
N GLY A 40 22.21 -12.39 -0.77
CA GLY A 40 21.61 -11.37 -1.60
C GLY A 40 21.46 -10.15 -0.73
N ALA A 41 21.78 -8.94 -1.22
CA ALA A 41 21.67 -7.72 -0.45
C ALA A 41 20.27 -7.66 0.19
N ALA A 42 20.22 -7.87 1.51
CA ALA A 42 18.99 -7.76 2.29
C ALA A 42 18.57 -6.29 2.28
N THR A 43 17.73 -5.92 1.32
CA THR A 43 16.91 -4.74 1.47
C THR A 43 15.94 -5.05 2.60
N SER A 44 16.27 -4.58 3.82
CA SER A 44 15.41 -4.68 4.99
C SER A 44 14.18 -3.79 4.77
N GLY A 45 13.19 -4.33 4.09
CA GLY A 45 11.97 -3.61 3.75
C GLY A 45 10.79 -4.55 3.57
N ILE A 46 9.61 -3.99 3.40
CA ILE A 46 8.35 -4.70 3.19
C ILE A 46 8.39 -5.70 2.02
N PRO A 47 9.07 -5.43 0.86
CA PRO A 47 9.07 -6.37 -0.25
C PRO A 47 9.84 -7.68 0.03
N GLY A 48 10.79 -7.70 0.97
CA GLY A 48 11.59 -8.88 1.28
C GLY A 48 12.85 -9.02 0.41
N SER A 49 13.26 -10.27 0.09
CA SER A 49 14.46 -10.55 -0.72
C SER A 49 14.15 -10.55 -2.21
N ALA A 50 14.98 -9.83 -2.97
CA ALA A 50 14.87 -9.73 -4.43
C ALA A 50 15.61 -10.87 -5.14
N LYS A 51 15.07 -11.30 -6.27
CA LYS A 51 15.69 -12.22 -7.21
C LYS A 51 15.32 -11.84 -8.63
N ASP A 52 16.32 -11.57 -9.46
CA ASP A 52 16.12 -11.35 -10.88
C ASP A 52 15.97 -12.69 -11.61
N LEU A 53 15.04 -12.72 -12.53
CA LEU A 53 14.75 -13.88 -13.37
C LEU A 53 15.32 -13.71 -14.77
N ALA A 54 15.60 -14.81 -15.44
CA ALA A 54 16.08 -14.80 -16.83
C ALA A 54 15.08 -14.19 -17.83
N SER A 55 13.80 -14.09 -17.44
CA SER A 55 12.75 -13.40 -18.21
C SER A 55 12.87 -11.87 -18.18
N GLY A 56 13.74 -11.30 -17.35
CA GLY A 56 13.84 -9.85 -17.09
C GLY A 56 12.98 -9.37 -15.92
N ASP A 57 12.15 -10.25 -15.37
CA ASP A 57 11.34 -9.92 -14.21
C ASP A 57 12.17 -9.93 -12.93
N THR A 58 11.75 -9.15 -11.94
CA THR A 58 12.30 -9.20 -10.59
C THR A 58 11.24 -9.68 -9.61
N VAL A 59 11.53 -10.72 -8.85
CA VAL A 59 10.62 -11.28 -7.83
C VAL A 59 11.16 -10.97 -6.45
N TYR A 60 10.33 -10.35 -5.63
CA TYR A 60 10.57 -10.13 -4.20
C TYR A 60 9.77 -11.16 -3.41
N THR A 61 10.42 -11.87 -2.51
CA THR A 61 9.75 -12.85 -1.66
C THR A 61 9.86 -12.44 -0.20
N SER A 62 8.74 -12.44 0.49
CA SER A 62 8.67 -12.12 1.91
C SER A 62 7.79 -13.11 2.67
N ARG A 63 7.98 -13.16 3.98
CA ARG A 63 7.10 -13.88 4.89
C ARG A 63 6.34 -12.88 5.74
N MET A 64 5.01 -12.89 5.65
CA MET A 64 4.14 -12.02 6.43
C MET A 64 3.44 -12.78 7.54
N SER A 65 3.44 -12.20 8.73
CA SER A 65 2.69 -12.66 9.90
C SER A 65 2.47 -11.51 10.86
N VAL A 66 1.49 -11.61 11.74
CA VAL A 66 1.28 -10.63 12.82
C VAL A 66 2.51 -10.51 13.73
N ARG A 67 3.29 -11.60 13.88
CA ARG A 67 4.52 -11.59 14.68
C ARG A 67 5.67 -10.82 14.02
N SER A 68 5.85 -10.98 12.69
CA SER A 68 6.94 -10.31 11.96
C SER A 68 6.61 -8.86 11.60
N GLN A 69 5.34 -8.54 11.41
CA GLN A 69 4.83 -7.19 11.17
C GLN A 69 3.73 -6.84 12.20
N PRO A 70 4.09 -6.48 13.45
CA PRO A 70 3.11 -6.22 14.51
C PRO A 70 2.11 -5.11 14.20
N TRP A 71 2.50 -4.15 13.34
CA TRP A 71 1.63 -3.05 12.90
C TRP A 71 0.41 -3.52 12.10
N LEU A 72 0.44 -4.73 11.52
CA LEU A 72 -0.71 -5.33 10.83
C LEU A 72 -1.81 -5.76 11.81
N SER A 73 -1.49 -5.98 13.09
CA SER A 73 -2.46 -6.41 14.09
C SER A 73 -3.58 -5.42 14.33
N ASP A 74 -3.37 -4.14 14.01
CA ASP A 74 -4.35 -3.07 14.18
C ASP A 74 -5.38 -3.01 13.04
N HIS A 75 -5.10 -3.70 11.92
CA HIS A 75 -6.01 -3.72 10.77
C HIS A 75 -6.87 -4.99 10.79
N VAL A 76 -7.92 -4.93 11.62
CA VAL A 76 -8.84 -6.04 11.83
C VAL A 76 -10.16 -5.80 11.12
N ILE A 77 -10.57 -6.74 10.26
CA ILE A 77 -11.84 -6.72 9.55
C ILE A 77 -12.62 -7.98 9.95
N TYR A 78 -13.80 -7.80 10.54
CA TYR A 78 -14.64 -8.89 11.07
C TYR A 78 -13.88 -9.87 11.97
N GLY A 79 -13.04 -9.34 12.87
CA GLY A 79 -12.29 -10.16 13.82
C GLY A 79 -11.06 -10.88 13.24
N THR A 80 -10.69 -10.58 12.00
CA THR A 80 -9.58 -11.20 11.30
C THR A 80 -8.59 -10.14 10.84
N VAL A 81 -7.29 -10.40 11.05
CA VAL A 81 -6.23 -9.50 10.56
C VAL A 81 -6.09 -9.64 9.05
N VAL A 82 -6.26 -8.53 8.36
CA VAL A 82 -6.16 -8.44 6.89
C VAL A 82 -5.07 -7.46 6.52
N VAL A 83 -4.24 -7.81 5.53
CA VAL A 83 -3.22 -6.88 5.03
C VAL A 83 -3.89 -5.70 4.31
N PRO A 84 -3.62 -4.45 4.72
CA PRO A 84 -4.19 -3.26 4.05
C PRO A 84 -3.77 -3.18 2.59
N GLY A 85 -4.66 -2.74 1.70
CA GLY A 85 -4.33 -2.54 0.28
C GLY A 85 -3.15 -1.60 0.04
N ALA A 86 -3.01 -0.56 0.88
CA ALA A 86 -1.86 0.35 0.85
C ALA A 86 -0.50 -0.37 1.03
N THR A 87 -0.49 -1.55 1.66
CA THR A 87 0.73 -2.34 1.81
C THR A 87 1.26 -2.83 0.46
N TYR A 88 0.38 -3.21 -0.47
CA TYR A 88 0.78 -3.69 -1.79
C TYR A 88 1.41 -2.57 -2.62
N ALA A 89 0.82 -1.37 -2.58
CA ALA A 89 1.41 -0.18 -3.19
C ALA A 89 2.76 0.18 -2.56
N ALA A 90 2.87 0.12 -1.23
CA ALA A 90 4.11 0.36 -0.52
C ALA A 90 5.21 -0.68 -0.86
N MET A 91 4.83 -1.94 -1.11
CA MET A 91 5.76 -2.98 -1.59
C MET A 91 6.32 -2.62 -2.96
N ALA A 92 5.46 -2.20 -3.91
CA ALA A 92 5.88 -1.80 -5.25
C ALA A 92 6.79 -0.57 -5.23
N LEU A 93 6.42 0.47 -4.45
CA LEU A 93 7.25 1.66 -4.28
C LEU A 93 8.61 1.33 -3.67
N ALA A 94 8.65 0.48 -2.64
CA ALA A 94 9.90 0.10 -1.99
C ALA A 94 10.80 -0.76 -2.89
N ALA A 95 10.22 -1.52 -3.80
CA ALA A 95 10.94 -2.36 -4.74
C ALA A 95 11.63 -1.55 -5.86
N VAL A 96 10.96 -0.50 -6.34
CA VAL A 96 11.47 0.39 -7.40
C VAL A 96 12.38 1.48 -6.83
N GLY A 97 12.14 1.90 -5.59
CA GLY A 97 12.81 3.04 -4.96
C GLY A 97 12.09 4.35 -5.24
N THR A 98 12.53 5.40 -4.56
CA THR A 98 11.92 6.74 -4.66
C THR A 98 12.83 7.70 -5.42
N PRO A 99 12.29 8.66 -6.18
CA PRO A 99 10.86 8.93 -6.38
C PRO A 99 10.19 7.92 -7.31
N ALA A 100 8.99 7.49 -6.99
CA ALA A 100 8.19 6.59 -7.82
C ALA A 100 6.69 6.83 -7.60
N ARG A 101 5.88 6.46 -8.60
CA ARG A 101 4.42 6.58 -8.59
C ARG A 101 3.79 5.22 -8.85
N VAL A 102 2.78 4.86 -8.05
CA VAL A 102 1.92 3.69 -8.28
C VAL A 102 0.59 4.15 -8.86
N GLN A 103 0.10 3.44 -9.86
CA GLN A 103 -1.16 3.74 -10.56
C GLN A 103 -1.93 2.44 -10.85
N ASP A 104 -3.21 2.58 -11.14
CA ASP A 104 -4.09 1.51 -11.63
C ASP A 104 -4.03 0.23 -10.79
N VAL A 105 -4.15 0.39 -9.46
CA VAL A 105 -4.09 -0.76 -8.55
C VAL A 105 -5.44 -1.45 -8.48
N PHE A 106 -5.47 -2.73 -8.81
CA PHE A 106 -6.62 -3.60 -8.70
C PHE A 106 -6.40 -4.62 -7.58
N PHE A 107 -7.42 -4.81 -6.75
CA PHE A 107 -7.41 -5.76 -5.64
C PHE A 107 -8.36 -6.92 -5.95
N TYR A 108 -7.89 -8.16 -5.75
CA TYR A 108 -8.64 -9.39 -6.01
C TYR A 108 -9.00 -10.10 -4.71
N GLU A 109 -8.02 -10.75 -4.09
CA GLU A 109 -8.21 -11.47 -2.85
C GLU A 109 -7.43 -10.82 -1.70
N PRO A 110 -8.04 -10.66 -0.51
CA PRO A 110 -7.32 -10.12 0.65
C PRO A 110 -6.30 -11.14 1.17
N ILE A 111 -5.13 -10.67 1.59
CA ILE A 111 -4.20 -11.49 2.37
C ILE A 111 -4.68 -11.50 3.81
N ILE A 112 -5.16 -12.65 4.24
CA ILE A 112 -5.60 -12.91 5.62
C ILE A 112 -4.43 -13.48 6.40
N LEU A 113 -4.17 -12.91 7.60
CA LEU A 113 -3.09 -13.33 8.51
C LEU A 113 -3.67 -13.95 9.79
N PRO A 114 -3.78 -15.28 9.86
CA PRO A 114 -4.17 -15.93 11.10
C PRO A 114 -3.07 -15.76 12.17
N GLU A 115 -3.45 -15.66 13.45
CA GLU A 115 -2.53 -15.37 14.56
C GLU A 115 -1.31 -16.33 14.65
N LYS A 116 -1.52 -17.63 14.35
CA LYS A 116 -0.51 -18.69 14.52
C LYS A 116 0.15 -19.12 13.22
N SER A 117 -0.18 -18.48 12.10
CA SER A 117 0.39 -18.86 10.81
C SER A 117 0.99 -17.66 10.09
N SER A 118 1.63 -17.91 8.96
CA SER A 118 2.21 -16.88 8.12
C SER A 118 1.89 -17.15 6.67
N ARG A 119 1.96 -16.10 5.87
CA ARG A 119 1.85 -16.16 4.42
C ARG A 119 3.21 -15.97 3.78
N GLU A 120 3.48 -16.73 2.75
CA GLU A 120 4.52 -16.44 1.78
C GLU A 120 3.92 -15.47 0.77
N VAL A 121 4.57 -14.33 0.57
CA VAL A 121 4.09 -13.26 -0.31
C VAL A 121 5.15 -12.99 -1.35
N GLN A 122 4.75 -12.92 -2.61
CA GLN A 122 5.60 -12.52 -3.71
C GLN A 122 5.07 -11.26 -4.37
N LEU A 123 5.97 -10.30 -4.59
CA LEU A 123 5.78 -9.19 -5.49
C LEU A 123 6.64 -9.45 -6.73
N THR A 124 6.03 -9.49 -7.91
CA THR A 124 6.73 -9.59 -9.18
C THR A 124 6.66 -8.26 -9.90
N LEU A 125 7.80 -7.77 -10.37
CA LEU A 125 7.92 -6.60 -11.24
C LEU A 125 8.22 -7.08 -12.66
N HIS A 126 7.36 -6.70 -13.61
CA HIS A 126 7.52 -6.96 -15.04
C HIS A 126 7.87 -5.65 -15.75
N PRO A 127 9.08 -5.47 -16.28
CA PRO A 127 9.47 -4.26 -16.98
C PRO A 127 8.60 -4.02 -18.22
N GLN A 128 8.28 -2.76 -18.49
CA GLN A 128 7.46 -2.35 -19.64
C GLN A 128 8.32 -1.66 -20.69
N GLU A 129 8.04 -1.89 -21.97
CA GLU A 129 8.76 -1.25 -23.08
C GLU A 129 8.64 0.28 -23.07
N ALA A 130 7.50 0.80 -22.62
CA ALA A 130 7.25 2.23 -22.47
C ALA A 130 7.93 2.87 -21.23
N GLY A 131 8.64 2.06 -20.43
CA GLY A 131 9.21 2.46 -19.14
C GLY A 131 8.30 2.12 -17.96
N GLY A 132 8.90 2.01 -16.78
CA GLY A 132 8.19 1.55 -15.58
C GLY A 132 7.99 0.03 -15.55
N TRP A 133 7.09 -0.42 -14.69
CA TRP A 133 6.80 -1.83 -14.46
C TRP A 133 5.30 -2.05 -14.24
N THR A 134 4.79 -3.18 -14.66
CA THR A 134 3.60 -3.75 -14.02
C THR A 134 4.04 -4.58 -12.84
N PHE A 135 3.21 -4.61 -11.79
CA PHE A 135 3.47 -5.45 -10.64
C PHE A 135 2.29 -6.37 -10.33
N GLN A 136 2.59 -7.52 -9.78
CA GLN A 136 1.62 -8.46 -9.25
C GLN A 136 2.03 -8.90 -7.85
N VAL A 137 1.05 -8.98 -6.95
CA VAL A 137 1.24 -9.50 -5.59
C VAL A 137 0.49 -10.81 -5.47
N HIS A 138 1.22 -11.87 -5.15
CA HIS A 138 0.66 -13.19 -4.90
C HIS A 138 0.95 -13.64 -3.48
N SER A 139 0.06 -14.46 -2.92
CA SER A 139 0.31 -15.08 -1.61
C SER A 139 -0.16 -16.52 -1.56
N ARG A 140 0.44 -17.29 -0.64
CA ARG A 140 0.01 -18.63 -0.24
C ARG A 140 0.34 -18.88 1.23
N PRO A 141 -0.22 -19.93 1.86
CA PRO A 141 0.21 -20.35 3.19
C PRO A 141 1.69 -20.69 3.22
N TYR A 142 2.43 -20.13 4.19
CA TYR A 142 3.86 -20.37 4.30
C TYR A 142 4.18 -21.85 4.58
N GLY A 143 5.14 -22.39 3.85
CA GLY A 143 5.58 -23.78 3.99
C GLY A 143 4.72 -24.82 3.28
N GLN A 144 3.61 -24.42 2.68
CA GLN A 144 2.73 -25.32 1.92
C GLN A 144 3.01 -25.17 0.41
N ARG A 145 4.01 -25.92 -0.07
CA ARG A 145 4.46 -25.82 -1.48
C ARG A 145 3.45 -26.39 -2.48
N ASP A 146 2.56 -27.25 -2.03
CA ASP A 146 1.52 -27.90 -2.85
C ASP A 146 0.24 -27.04 -2.95
N THR A 147 0.23 -25.86 -2.35
CA THR A 147 -0.90 -24.93 -2.43
C THR A 147 -0.65 -23.91 -3.53
N ASP A 148 -1.66 -23.66 -4.35
CA ASP A 148 -1.63 -22.66 -5.42
C ASP A 148 -1.43 -21.25 -4.86
N TRP A 149 -0.86 -20.39 -5.69
CA TRP A 149 -0.74 -18.97 -5.40
C TRP A 149 -2.06 -18.27 -5.71
N SER A 150 -2.54 -17.46 -4.76
CA SER A 150 -3.65 -16.53 -5.00
C SER A 150 -3.10 -15.19 -5.47
N LEU A 151 -3.66 -14.62 -6.53
CA LEU A 151 -3.42 -13.25 -6.94
C LEU A 151 -4.17 -12.30 -5.99
N ASN A 152 -3.44 -11.43 -5.31
CA ASN A 152 -4.01 -10.50 -4.33
C ASN A 152 -4.18 -9.09 -4.90
N ALA A 153 -3.22 -8.63 -5.68
CA ALA A 153 -3.27 -7.31 -6.33
C ALA A 153 -2.38 -7.26 -7.56
N GLU A 154 -2.69 -6.33 -8.43
CA GLU A 154 -1.81 -5.92 -9.54
C GLU A 154 -1.93 -4.41 -9.77
N GLY A 155 -0.99 -3.85 -10.52
CA GLY A 155 -0.99 -2.44 -10.87
C GLY A 155 0.25 -2.05 -11.66
N THR A 156 0.46 -0.75 -11.80
CA THR A 156 1.63 -0.18 -12.47
C THR A 156 2.45 0.65 -11.50
N VAL A 157 3.77 0.69 -11.71
CA VAL A 157 4.68 1.54 -10.98
C VAL A 157 5.71 2.13 -11.93
N ALA A 158 5.93 3.44 -11.85
CA ALA A 158 6.92 4.15 -12.64
C ALA A 158 7.91 4.88 -11.73
N ALA A 159 9.19 4.89 -12.11
CA ALA A 159 10.19 5.72 -11.45
C ALA A 159 10.03 7.18 -11.90
N GLY A 160 10.33 8.10 -10.99
CA GLY A 160 10.16 9.53 -11.21
C GLY A 160 8.79 10.05 -10.79
N LEU A 161 8.73 11.38 -10.64
CA LEU A 161 7.50 12.13 -10.44
C LEU A 161 7.29 12.91 -11.74
N ASP A 162 6.51 12.36 -12.67
CA ASP A 162 6.04 13.17 -13.79
C ASP A 162 5.04 14.18 -13.21
N ASP A 163 5.39 15.45 -13.23
CA ASP A 163 4.55 16.58 -12.79
C ASP A 163 3.38 16.86 -13.75
N GLU A 164 3.10 15.99 -14.71
CA GLU A 164 1.89 16.07 -15.52
C GLU A 164 0.68 15.51 -14.75
N HIS A 165 0.32 16.19 -13.68
CA HIS A 165 -1.08 16.23 -13.30
C HIS A 165 -1.72 17.26 -14.25
N PRO A 166 -2.62 16.89 -15.19
CA PRO A 166 -3.41 17.89 -15.87
C PRO A 166 -4.14 18.63 -14.75
N ALA A 167 -3.80 19.91 -14.57
CA ALA A 167 -4.52 20.76 -13.65
C ALA A 167 -5.98 20.64 -14.07
N GLU A 168 -6.76 19.95 -13.26
CA GLU A 168 -8.21 19.93 -13.36
C GLU A 168 -8.62 21.40 -13.41
N GLN A 169 -9.04 21.86 -14.59
CA GLN A 169 -9.46 23.21 -14.82
C GLN A 169 -10.57 23.48 -13.80
N ALA A 170 -10.21 24.15 -12.71
CA ALA A 170 -11.19 24.77 -11.84
C ALA A 170 -11.95 25.76 -12.74
N GLU A 171 -13.11 25.33 -13.25
CA GLU A 171 -14.08 26.24 -13.85
C GLU A 171 -14.32 27.34 -12.82
N ALA A 172 -13.80 28.49 -13.13
CA ALA A 172 -14.14 29.71 -12.43
C ALA A 172 -15.66 29.87 -12.54
N VAL A 173 -16.33 29.62 -11.43
CA VAL A 173 -17.72 29.98 -11.25
C VAL A 173 -17.71 31.50 -11.20
N ASP A 174 -17.97 32.10 -12.36
CA ASP A 174 -18.14 33.54 -12.54
C ASP A 174 -19.34 33.96 -11.69
N ASP A 175 -19.07 34.76 -10.67
CA ASP A 175 -20.07 35.43 -9.85
C ASP A 175 -20.76 36.51 -10.70
N ALA A 176 -21.80 36.12 -11.40
CA ALA A 176 -22.77 37.07 -11.93
C ALA A 176 -23.93 37.15 -10.92
N ILE A 177 -23.78 38.04 -9.94
CA ILE A 177 -24.88 38.58 -9.15
C ILE A 177 -25.02 40.02 -9.56
N GLU A 178 -26.01 40.31 -10.42
CA GLU A 178 -26.76 41.56 -10.43
C GLU A 178 -28.11 41.34 -9.75
#